data_724669abe6d14997ac53e3457f7ecae7
#
_entry.id   724669abe6d14997ac53e3457f7ecae7
#
_cell.length_a   1.000
_cell.length_b   1.000
_cell.length_c   1.000
_cell.angle_alpha   90.00
_cell.angle_beta   90.00
_cell.angle_gamma   90.00
#
_symmetry.space_group_name_H-M   'P 1'
#
loop_
_entity.id
_entity.type
_entity.pdbx_description
1 polymer ?
#
loop_
_entity_poly.entity_id
_entity_poly.type
_entity_poly.pdbx_seq_one_letter_code
_entity_poly.pdbx_strand_id
1 'polypeptide(L)'
;MKLLSIPVGVSDFEEIRRNGYYYVDKSGLIGELLGTTGTKVTLITRPRRFGKTLGMSMLESFFDIQKDNKALFEELEIAKRHELCMEWMNQWPTVFVSFRQVDGLNFNSAYDMLTLVISELYKKHLYLLDSDKVDSFDKEIVKQLIQGTASAKDTKGSLMLLTRLMYQQYGKPVILLIDEYDVPVAKANSNGYYEEMLDVMKGLMQALKDNQALCFAVITGCLKIAKESIFTGTNNFISDTITDSRLNEYFGFVQSEVDQILKDADVLDKAESIREWYDGYHFGDFDVYCPWDVMNYLLELQRNPKAKPVSYWKNTSDNAVIRSFIDYAGSNITGKLETLLAGGTIVQRVDENLTYDYLHSSENNLWSMLYLTGYLTKAREEDYNGKLADGTVALMIPNAEIKEIFETTVIKWFDDSTKKCDRSTLFDAVWNGDSGNLTKEMNVLLRRTISYHDYKEDFYHAFLAGIFTGAGYMVDSNKEHGEGRSDVVVYDPINSRVAIFEAKYTKSLDKLESECDAAIQQIDDRMYAKEYEDDYDQILCYGISFFKKRCMVKKKLVKT
;
A
#
# COMPACT_ATOMS: atom_id res chain seq x y z
N MET A 1 -15.31 26.01 5.04
CA MET A 1 -15.13 24.57 5.29
C MET A 1 -16.04 24.14 6.43
N LYS A 2 -16.86 23.12 6.21
CA LYS A 2 -17.75 22.54 7.22
C LYS A 2 -16.98 21.45 7.97
N LEU A 3 -17.09 21.42 9.30
CA LEU A 3 -16.47 20.37 10.12
C LEU A 3 -17.29 19.07 9.98
N LEU A 4 -16.64 18.02 9.52
CA LEU A 4 -17.15 16.66 9.48
C LEU A 4 -16.49 15.85 10.59
N SER A 5 -17.23 14.96 11.23
CA SER A 5 -16.66 14.01 12.21
C SER A 5 -15.99 12.86 11.48
N ILE A 6 -14.75 13.04 11.05
CA ILE A 6 -14.02 12.09 10.19
C ILE A 6 -13.41 10.96 11.03
N PRO A 7 -13.76 9.68 10.80
CA PRO A 7 -13.34 8.55 11.64
C PRO A 7 -12.01 7.94 11.19
N VAL A 8 -10.93 8.74 11.14
CA VAL A 8 -9.62 8.19 10.79
C VAL A 8 -9.14 7.18 11.82
N GLY A 9 -8.82 5.97 11.37
CA GLY A 9 -8.35 4.86 12.22
C GLY A 9 -9.47 4.04 12.88
N VAL A 10 -10.73 4.41 12.72
CA VAL A 10 -11.88 3.63 13.18
C VAL A 10 -12.32 2.69 12.05
N SER A 11 -12.34 1.39 12.33
CA SER A 11 -12.78 0.35 11.39
C SER A 11 -13.99 -0.45 11.90
N ASP A 12 -14.59 -0.02 13.00
CA ASP A 12 -15.81 -0.58 13.56
C ASP A 12 -17.03 0.18 13.01
N PHE A 13 -17.89 -0.54 12.28
CA PHE A 13 -19.08 0.04 11.65
C PHE A 13 -20.08 0.55 12.68
N GLU A 14 -20.30 -0.20 13.78
CA GLU A 14 -21.23 0.22 14.83
C GLU A 14 -20.75 1.50 15.52
N GLU A 15 -19.46 1.59 15.82
CA GLU A 15 -18.86 2.80 16.40
C GLU A 15 -19.06 4.00 15.49
N ILE A 16 -18.79 3.84 14.18
CA ILE A 16 -18.96 4.91 13.19
C ILE A 16 -20.42 5.39 13.16
N ARG A 17 -21.36 4.48 13.07
CA ARG A 17 -22.78 4.82 12.93
C ARG A 17 -23.39 5.37 14.21
N ARG A 18 -23.07 4.78 15.38
CA ARG A 18 -23.59 5.21 16.68
C ARG A 18 -23.09 6.60 17.10
N ASN A 19 -21.84 6.94 16.75
CA ASN A 19 -21.25 8.22 17.06
C ASN A 19 -21.53 9.32 16.00
N GLY A 20 -22.26 8.99 14.93
CA GLY A 20 -22.58 9.93 13.85
C GLY A 20 -21.34 10.40 13.11
N TYR A 21 -20.31 9.56 12.99
CA TYR A 21 -19.14 9.83 12.18
C TYR A 21 -19.51 9.82 10.69
N TYR A 22 -18.73 10.55 9.90
CA TYR A 22 -18.94 10.59 8.47
C TYR A 22 -18.70 9.20 7.85
N TYR A 23 -19.70 8.69 7.17
CA TYR A 23 -19.67 7.35 6.57
C TYR A 23 -20.06 7.43 5.08
N VAL A 24 -19.25 6.83 4.22
CA VAL A 24 -19.58 6.61 2.81
C VAL A 24 -20.25 5.25 2.70
N ASP A 25 -21.47 5.25 2.20
CA ASP A 25 -22.30 4.04 2.18
C ASP A 25 -21.77 2.99 1.20
N LYS A 26 -21.38 1.86 1.75
CA LYS A 26 -20.92 0.66 1.02
C LYS A 26 -21.84 -0.55 1.29
N SER A 27 -23.01 -0.31 1.83
CA SER A 27 -23.94 -1.39 2.22
C SER A 27 -24.51 -2.18 1.04
N GLY A 28 -24.41 -1.66 -0.18
CA GLY A 28 -24.68 -2.40 -1.41
C GLY A 28 -23.90 -3.72 -1.52
N LEU A 29 -22.68 -3.79 -0.94
CA LEU A 29 -21.87 -5.01 -0.83
C LEU A 29 -22.66 -6.21 -0.30
N ILE A 30 -23.52 -5.97 0.69
CA ILE A 30 -24.37 -7.02 1.30
C ILE A 30 -25.27 -7.64 0.22
N GLY A 31 -25.90 -6.80 -0.59
CA GLY A 31 -26.80 -7.26 -1.64
C GLY A 31 -26.08 -8.04 -2.73
N GLU A 32 -24.87 -7.63 -3.10
CA GLU A 32 -24.06 -8.32 -4.10
C GLU A 32 -23.57 -9.70 -3.60
N LEU A 33 -23.18 -9.80 -2.33
CA LEU A 33 -22.80 -11.08 -1.72
C LEU A 33 -23.98 -12.05 -1.65
N LEU A 34 -25.16 -11.57 -1.26
CA LEU A 34 -26.37 -12.39 -1.15
C LEU A 34 -26.98 -12.72 -2.53
N GLY A 35 -26.76 -11.90 -3.54
CA GLY A 35 -27.18 -12.14 -4.92
C GLY A 35 -26.43 -13.28 -5.63
N THR A 36 -25.29 -13.69 -5.10
CA THR A 36 -24.47 -14.75 -5.68
C THR A 36 -24.92 -16.13 -5.15
N THR A 37 -25.97 -16.66 -5.75
CA THR A 37 -26.51 -17.95 -5.34
C THR A 37 -25.53 -19.09 -5.59
N GLY A 38 -25.34 -19.94 -4.58
CA GLY A 38 -24.52 -21.18 -4.67
C GLY A 38 -23.04 -21.00 -4.33
N THR A 39 -22.54 -19.77 -4.10
CA THR A 39 -21.18 -19.54 -3.63
C THR A 39 -21.10 -19.80 -2.14
N LYS A 40 -20.22 -20.71 -1.72
CA LYS A 40 -20.00 -21.01 -0.30
C LYS A 40 -18.88 -20.15 0.30
N VAL A 41 -17.87 -19.80 -0.47
CA VAL A 41 -16.73 -19.01 0.02
C VAL A 41 -16.38 -17.92 -0.99
N THR A 42 -16.38 -16.68 -0.55
CA THR A 42 -15.92 -15.51 -1.31
C THR A 42 -14.65 -14.98 -0.68
N LEU A 43 -13.54 -15.03 -1.43
CA LEU A 43 -12.29 -14.36 -1.07
C LEU A 43 -12.23 -13.01 -1.79
N ILE A 44 -12.01 -11.94 -1.03
CA ILE A 44 -11.88 -10.58 -1.55
C ILE A 44 -10.48 -10.08 -1.24
N THR A 45 -9.66 -9.87 -2.28
CA THR A 45 -8.32 -9.31 -2.11
C THR A 45 -8.24 -7.90 -2.66
N ARG A 46 -7.84 -6.97 -1.79
CA ARG A 46 -7.65 -5.56 -2.13
C ARG A 46 -6.39 -5.04 -1.41
N PRO A 47 -5.73 -4.02 -1.92
CA PRO A 47 -4.62 -3.40 -1.23
C PRO A 47 -5.00 -2.96 0.18
N ARG A 48 -4.01 -2.67 1.01
CA ARG A 48 -4.24 -2.14 2.35
C ARG A 48 -4.95 -0.78 2.26
N ARG A 49 -5.83 -0.46 3.27
CA ARG A 49 -6.51 0.84 3.43
C ARG A 49 -7.67 1.12 2.47
N PHE A 50 -8.09 0.13 1.72
CA PHE A 50 -9.27 0.20 0.85
C PHE A 50 -10.57 -0.23 1.53
N GLY A 51 -10.66 -0.19 2.87
CA GLY A 51 -11.92 -0.38 3.60
C GLY A 51 -12.30 -1.83 3.91
N LYS A 52 -11.42 -2.84 3.70
CA LYS A 52 -11.74 -4.27 3.94
C LYS A 52 -12.28 -4.54 5.33
N THR A 53 -11.56 -4.16 6.38
CA THR A 53 -11.96 -4.41 7.78
C THR A 53 -13.27 -3.72 8.13
N LEU A 54 -13.50 -2.49 7.65
CA LEU A 54 -14.77 -1.78 7.85
C LEU A 54 -15.93 -2.50 7.16
N GLY A 55 -15.71 -2.97 5.92
CA GLY A 55 -16.70 -3.80 5.21
C GLY A 55 -17.05 -5.08 5.97
N MET A 56 -16.04 -5.76 6.55
CA MET A 56 -16.25 -6.97 7.35
C MET A 56 -17.01 -6.66 8.64
N SER A 57 -16.70 -5.56 9.33
CA SER A 57 -17.44 -5.11 10.51
C SER A 57 -18.91 -4.75 10.18
N MET A 58 -19.14 -4.14 9.01
CA MET A 58 -20.51 -3.89 8.51
C MET A 58 -21.27 -5.20 8.28
N LEU A 59 -20.63 -6.20 7.66
CA LEU A 59 -21.25 -7.51 7.43
C LEU A 59 -21.60 -8.21 8.77
N GLU A 60 -20.68 -8.22 9.75
CA GLU A 60 -20.95 -8.74 11.09
C GLU A 60 -22.13 -8.01 11.73
N SER A 61 -22.14 -6.68 11.69
CA SER A 61 -23.21 -5.84 12.24
C SER A 61 -24.57 -6.12 11.60
N PHE A 62 -24.57 -6.44 10.28
CA PHE A 62 -25.80 -6.75 9.55
C PHE A 62 -26.33 -8.16 9.83
N PHE A 63 -25.47 -9.18 9.84
CA PHE A 63 -25.93 -10.57 9.89
C PHE A 63 -26.16 -11.10 11.29
N ASP A 64 -25.34 -10.69 12.29
CA ASP A 64 -25.24 -11.36 13.56
C ASP A 64 -26.55 -11.34 14.36
N ILE A 65 -27.07 -12.56 14.64
CA ILE A 65 -28.30 -12.81 15.39
C ILE A 65 -28.25 -12.31 16.85
N GLN A 66 -27.05 -12.09 17.39
CA GLN A 66 -26.86 -11.56 18.74
C GLN A 66 -26.99 -10.03 18.80
N LYS A 67 -27.11 -9.36 17.66
CA LYS A 67 -27.20 -7.90 17.55
C LYS A 67 -28.60 -7.43 17.20
N ASP A 68 -28.90 -6.18 17.56
CA ASP A 68 -30.08 -5.45 17.10
C ASP A 68 -29.60 -4.09 16.55
N ASN A 69 -29.15 -4.13 15.29
CA ASN A 69 -28.49 -3.00 14.63
C ASN A 69 -29.32 -2.40 13.49
N LYS A 70 -30.63 -2.71 13.42
CA LYS A 70 -31.53 -2.24 12.35
C LYS A 70 -31.45 -0.73 12.14
N ALA A 71 -31.46 0.04 13.22
CA ALA A 71 -31.39 1.50 13.18
C ALA A 71 -30.09 2.03 12.52
N LEU A 72 -28.98 1.26 12.55
CA LEU A 72 -27.73 1.67 11.95
C LEU A 72 -27.74 1.61 10.41
N PHE A 73 -28.71 0.89 9.84
CA PHE A 73 -28.84 0.67 8.39
C PHE A 73 -30.00 1.42 7.75
N GLU A 74 -30.89 2.08 8.51
CA GLU A 74 -32.14 2.67 8.00
C GLU A 74 -31.97 3.62 6.83
N GLU A 75 -30.90 4.40 6.79
CA GLU A 75 -30.62 5.39 5.74
C GLU A 75 -29.74 4.85 4.61
N LEU A 76 -29.24 3.61 4.75
CA LEU A 76 -28.28 3.04 3.83
C LEU A 76 -28.97 2.36 2.63
N GLU A 77 -28.20 2.15 1.57
CA GLU A 77 -28.69 1.55 0.34
C GLU A 77 -29.36 0.19 0.55
N ILE A 78 -28.77 -0.64 1.40
CA ILE A 78 -29.31 -1.99 1.72
C ILE A 78 -30.73 -1.93 2.30
N ALA A 79 -31.09 -0.87 3.03
CA ALA A 79 -32.43 -0.71 3.59
C ALA A 79 -33.52 -0.68 2.52
N LYS A 80 -33.19 -0.30 1.29
CA LYS A 80 -34.11 -0.30 0.14
C LYS A 80 -34.45 -1.73 -0.34
N ARG A 81 -33.62 -2.71 0.01
CA ARG A 81 -33.83 -4.13 -0.32
C ARG A 81 -34.57 -4.84 0.81
N HIS A 82 -35.83 -4.48 1.02
CA HIS A 82 -36.64 -4.90 2.17
C HIS A 82 -36.69 -6.43 2.40
N GLU A 83 -36.80 -7.21 1.32
CA GLU A 83 -36.85 -8.68 1.42
C GLU A 83 -35.54 -9.24 1.99
N LEU A 84 -34.38 -8.75 1.53
CA LEU A 84 -33.08 -9.15 2.07
C LEU A 84 -32.92 -8.74 3.53
N CYS A 85 -33.39 -7.53 3.90
CA CYS A 85 -33.34 -7.10 5.29
C CYS A 85 -34.21 -7.96 6.21
N MET A 86 -35.41 -8.32 5.76
CA MET A 86 -36.31 -9.20 6.57
C MET A 86 -35.71 -10.62 6.78
N GLU A 87 -35.06 -11.16 5.77
CA GLU A 87 -34.50 -12.52 5.80
C GLU A 87 -33.15 -12.59 6.52
N TRP A 88 -32.33 -11.59 6.38
CA TRP A 88 -30.90 -11.68 6.74
C TRP A 88 -30.49 -10.78 7.90
N MET A 89 -31.10 -9.60 8.07
CA MET A 89 -30.61 -8.61 9.04
C MET A 89 -30.84 -9.08 10.47
N ASN A 90 -29.74 -9.31 11.20
CA ASN A 90 -29.70 -9.80 12.56
C ASN A 90 -30.45 -11.15 12.76
N GLN A 91 -30.37 -12.03 11.76
CA GLN A 91 -31.09 -13.32 11.76
C GLN A 91 -30.17 -14.55 11.73
N TRP A 92 -28.85 -14.36 11.55
CA TRP A 92 -27.93 -15.48 11.32
C TRP A 92 -26.80 -15.53 12.36
N PRO A 93 -26.51 -16.73 12.92
CA PRO A 93 -25.34 -16.88 13.75
C PRO A 93 -24.09 -16.52 12.92
N THR A 94 -23.29 -15.57 13.42
CA THR A 94 -22.17 -15.01 12.69
C THR A 94 -20.90 -15.07 13.53
N VAL A 95 -19.80 -15.52 12.93
CA VAL A 95 -18.47 -15.53 13.51
C VAL A 95 -17.61 -14.53 12.75
N PHE A 96 -17.03 -13.56 13.44
CA PHE A 96 -16.07 -12.64 12.89
C PHE A 96 -14.72 -12.77 13.58
N VAL A 97 -13.67 -13.05 12.82
CA VAL A 97 -12.28 -13.13 13.28
C VAL A 97 -11.37 -12.32 12.38
N SER A 98 -10.48 -11.52 12.97
CA SER A 98 -9.42 -10.82 12.25
C SER A 98 -8.04 -11.30 12.70
N PHE A 99 -7.20 -11.69 11.76
CA PHE A 99 -5.82 -12.12 12.03
C PHE A 99 -4.80 -10.98 11.93
N ARG A 100 -5.26 -9.73 11.89
CA ARG A 100 -4.42 -8.54 11.78
C ARG A 100 -3.32 -8.45 12.83
N GLN A 101 -3.58 -8.94 14.05
CA GLN A 101 -2.65 -8.85 15.19
C GLN A 101 -1.68 -10.03 15.29
N VAL A 102 -1.82 -11.04 14.43
CA VAL A 102 -0.96 -12.23 14.48
C VAL A 102 0.38 -11.91 13.85
N ASP A 103 1.33 -11.55 14.69
CA ASP A 103 2.71 -11.19 14.34
C ASP A 103 3.67 -11.64 15.47
N GLY A 104 4.94 -11.86 15.14
CA GLY A 104 5.98 -12.23 16.09
C GLY A 104 7.34 -12.38 15.42
N LEU A 105 8.41 -12.16 16.16
CA LEU A 105 9.79 -12.31 15.66
C LEU A 105 10.17 -13.78 15.38
N ASN A 106 9.40 -14.72 15.90
CA ASN A 106 9.56 -16.16 15.70
C ASN A 106 8.20 -16.84 15.78
N PHE A 107 8.18 -18.13 15.39
CA PHE A 107 6.94 -18.91 15.35
C PHE A 107 6.21 -18.93 16.70
N ASN A 108 6.90 -19.14 17.81
CA ASN A 108 6.26 -19.25 19.13
C ASN A 108 5.53 -17.95 19.50
N SER A 109 6.17 -16.79 19.36
CA SER A 109 5.53 -15.52 19.68
C SER A 109 4.35 -15.20 18.75
N ALA A 110 4.43 -15.55 17.47
CA ALA A 110 3.31 -15.39 16.55
C ALA A 110 2.16 -16.37 16.86
N TYR A 111 2.49 -17.61 17.26
CA TYR A 111 1.51 -18.60 17.67
C TYR A 111 0.79 -18.22 18.97
N ASP A 112 1.50 -17.63 19.93
CA ASP A 112 0.91 -17.08 21.16
C ASP A 112 -0.11 -15.97 20.82
N MET A 113 0.22 -15.08 19.88
CA MET A 113 -0.73 -14.07 19.40
C MET A 113 -1.94 -14.69 18.69
N LEU A 114 -1.74 -15.74 17.90
CA LEU A 114 -2.85 -16.48 17.29
C LEU A 114 -3.76 -17.11 18.35
N THR A 115 -3.18 -17.77 19.36
CA THR A 115 -3.98 -18.38 20.45
C THR A 115 -4.74 -17.33 21.25
N LEU A 116 -4.19 -16.14 21.42
CA LEU A 116 -4.89 -15.00 22.02
C LEU A 116 -6.08 -14.57 21.17
N VAL A 117 -5.92 -14.43 19.85
CA VAL A 117 -7.02 -14.09 18.92
C VAL A 117 -8.15 -15.14 19.01
N ILE A 118 -7.81 -16.42 19.03
CA ILE A 118 -8.80 -17.51 19.18
C ILE A 118 -9.46 -17.47 20.56
N SER A 119 -8.69 -17.22 21.62
CA SER A 119 -9.23 -17.06 22.98
C SER A 119 -10.26 -15.94 23.04
N GLU A 120 -9.94 -14.75 22.53
CA GLU A 120 -10.87 -13.61 22.49
C GLU A 120 -12.10 -13.90 21.63
N LEU A 121 -11.94 -14.62 20.52
CA LEU A 121 -13.08 -15.07 19.71
C LEU A 121 -14.03 -15.95 20.54
N TYR A 122 -13.52 -16.96 21.23
CA TYR A 122 -14.34 -17.85 22.04
C TYR A 122 -14.98 -17.17 23.26
N LYS A 123 -14.32 -16.15 23.84
CA LYS A 123 -14.90 -15.32 24.91
C LYS A 123 -16.17 -14.59 24.48
N LYS A 124 -16.31 -14.21 23.23
CA LYS A 124 -17.56 -13.63 22.69
C LYS A 124 -18.71 -14.66 22.68
N HIS A 125 -18.42 -15.95 22.77
CA HIS A 125 -19.36 -17.04 22.67
C HIS A 125 -19.45 -17.89 23.97
N LEU A 126 -19.21 -17.29 25.16
CA LEU A 126 -19.24 -17.96 26.45
C LEU A 126 -20.57 -18.68 26.73
N TYR A 127 -21.69 -18.20 26.16
CA TYR A 127 -23.00 -18.82 26.27
C TYR A 127 -23.03 -20.28 25.79
N LEU A 128 -22.09 -20.71 24.96
CA LEU A 128 -21.97 -22.11 24.52
C LEU A 128 -21.58 -23.05 25.67
N LEU A 129 -20.90 -22.55 26.71
CA LEU A 129 -20.56 -23.33 27.89
C LEU A 129 -21.79 -23.68 28.75
N ASP A 130 -22.79 -22.81 28.72
CA ASP A 130 -24.04 -22.99 29.46
C ASP A 130 -25.14 -23.73 28.64
N SER A 131 -24.89 -23.97 27.36
CA SER A 131 -25.85 -24.60 26.45
C SER A 131 -26.02 -26.08 26.73
N ASP A 132 -27.25 -26.54 26.85
CA ASP A 132 -27.61 -27.98 26.97
C ASP A 132 -27.44 -28.75 25.66
N LYS A 133 -27.27 -28.04 24.53
CA LYS A 133 -27.08 -28.62 23.19
C LYS A 133 -25.62 -28.96 22.87
N VAL A 134 -24.68 -28.48 23.68
CA VAL A 134 -23.25 -28.71 23.54
C VAL A 134 -22.81 -29.79 24.52
N ASP A 135 -22.13 -30.82 24.05
CA ASP A 135 -21.66 -31.90 24.89
C ASP A 135 -20.50 -31.50 25.81
N SER A 136 -20.25 -32.29 26.85
CA SER A 136 -19.25 -32.00 27.87
C SER A 136 -17.81 -32.06 27.37
N PHE A 137 -17.53 -32.87 26.34
CA PHE A 137 -16.16 -32.96 25.77
C PHE A 137 -15.84 -31.72 24.96
N ASP A 138 -16.81 -31.24 24.17
CA ASP A 138 -16.62 -29.98 23.41
C ASP A 138 -16.50 -28.78 24.36
N LYS A 139 -17.28 -28.71 25.43
CA LYS A 139 -17.16 -27.67 26.47
C LYS A 139 -15.77 -27.63 27.10
N GLU A 140 -15.14 -28.78 27.29
CA GLU A 140 -13.77 -28.82 27.82
C GLU A 140 -12.77 -28.25 26.83
N ILE A 141 -12.87 -28.56 25.53
CA ILE A 141 -12.05 -27.99 24.49
C ILE A 141 -12.25 -26.47 24.45
N VAL A 142 -13.49 -25.98 24.51
CA VAL A 142 -13.84 -24.56 24.55
C VAL A 142 -13.13 -23.84 25.71
N LYS A 143 -13.17 -24.45 26.93
CA LYS A 143 -12.45 -23.87 28.09
C LYS A 143 -10.95 -23.78 27.86
N GLN A 144 -10.33 -24.81 27.29
CA GLN A 144 -8.90 -24.82 26.99
C GLN A 144 -8.54 -23.76 25.93
N LEU A 145 -9.37 -23.56 24.89
CA LEU A 145 -9.20 -22.51 23.90
C LEU A 145 -9.29 -21.12 24.53
N ILE A 146 -10.26 -20.89 25.42
CA ILE A 146 -10.40 -19.63 26.16
C ILE A 146 -9.18 -19.35 27.05
N GLN A 147 -8.63 -20.39 27.69
CA GLN A 147 -7.48 -20.27 28.57
C GLN A 147 -6.14 -20.21 27.82
N GLY A 148 -6.11 -20.45 26.50
CA GLY A 148 -4.89 -20.53 25.69
C GLY A 148 -4.05 -21.78 25.98
N THR A 149 -4.68 -22.84 26.53
CA THR A 149 -4.01 -24.11 26.90
C THR A 149 -4.39 -25.28 25.98
N ALA A 150 -5.17 -25.01 24.94
CA ALA A 150 -5.59 -26.01 23.98
C ALA A 150 -4.40 -26.61 23.20
N SER A 151 -4.55 -27.88 22.79
CA SER A 151 -3.55 -28.50 21.93
C SER A 151 -3.45 -27.80 20.56
N ALA A 152 -2.30 -27.94 19.88
CA ALA A 152 -2.13 -27.43 18.53
C ALA A 152 -3.20 -27.99 17.54
N LYS A 153 -3.64 -29.21 17.74
CA LYS A 153 -4.73 -29.82 16.97
C LYS A 153 -6.06 -29.09 17.21
N ASP A 154 -6.40 -28.81 18.46
CA ASP A 154 -7.66 -28.16 18.83
C ASP A 154 -7.65 -26.69 18.41
N THR A 155 -6.49 -26.02 18.51
CA THR A 155 -6.33 -24.66 17.98
C THR A 155 -6.53 -24.61 16.45
N LYS A 156 -5.94 -25.55 15.70
CA LYS A 156 -6.14 -25.67 14.24
C LYS A 156 -7.59 -25.99 13.88
N GLY A 157 -8.29 -26.78 14.71
CA GLY A 157 -9.70 -27.14 14.53
C GLY A 157 -10.71 -26.13 15.07
N SER A 158 -10.27 -25.04 15.69
CA SER A 158 -11.11 -24.13 16.48
C SER A 158 -12.25 -23.50 15.68
N LEU A 159 -12.01 -23.01 14.45
CA LEU A 159 -13.07 -22.40 13.63
C LEU A 159 -14.14 -23.43 13.21
N MET A 160 -13.73 -24.64 12.87
CA MET A 160 -14.65 -25.74 12.57
C MET A 160 -15.50 -26.11 13.79
N LEU A 161 -14.87 -26.21 14.95
CA LEU A 161 -15.55 -26.48 16.21
C LEU A 161 -16.57 -25.37 16.50
N LEU A 162 -16.18 -24.11 16.46
CA LEU A 162 -17.05 -22.98 16.78
C LEU A 162 -18.28 -22.94 15.86
N THR A 163 -18.11 -23.09 14.56
CA THR A 163 -19.24 -23.10 13.61
C THR A 163 -20.19 -24.27 13.91
N ARG A 164 -19.68 -25.46 14.26
CA ARG A 164 -20.49 -26.63 14.64
C ARG A 164 -21.28 -26.37 15.90
N LEU A 165 -20.68 -25.83 16.94
CA LEU A 165 -21.36 -25.54 18.22
C LEU A 165 -22.44 -24.47 18.06
N MET A 166 -22.18 -23.43 17.29
CA MET A 166 -23.20 -22.41 17.01
C MET A 166 -24.34 -22.96 16.17
N TYR A 167 -24.06 -23.83 15.19
CA TYR A 167 -25.13 -24.54 14.45
C TYR A 167 -26.00 -25.38 15.38
N GLN A 168 -25.42 -26.13 16.32
CA GLN A 168 -26.16 -26.89 17.32
C GLN A 168 -27.01 -25.96 18.19
N GLN A 169 -26.46 -24.82 18.60
CA GLN A 169 -27.15 -23.87 19.48
C GLN A 169 -28.35 -23.23 18.80
N TYR A 170 -28.17 -22.70 17.59
CA TYR A 170 -29.20 -21.90 16.92
C TYR A 170 -30.08 -22.69 15.94
N GLY A 171 -29.67 -23.89 15.54
CA GLY A 171 -30.37 -24.68 14.52
C GLY A 171 -30.27 -24.05 13.10
N LYS A 172 -29.40 -23.07 12.94
CA LYS A 172 -29.16 -22.37 11.67
C LYS A 172 -27.67 -22.44 11.27
N PRO A 173 -27.36 -22.59 9.98
CA PRO A 173 -25.95 -22.51 9.52
C PRO A 173 -25.31 -21.15 9.85
N VAL A 174 -23.99 -21.15 9.99
CA VAL A 174 -23.21 -20.03 10.48
C VAL A 174 -22.61 -19.26 9.32
N ILE A 175 -22.61 -17.95 9.39
CA ILE A 175 -21.84 -17.06 8.51
C ILE A 175 -20.46 -16.88 9.13
N LEU A 176 -19.39 -17.15 8.35
CA LEU A 176 -18.02 -17.03 8.81
C LEU A 176 -17.30 -15.89 8.08
N LEU A 177 -16.91 -14.88 8.82
CA LEU A 177 -16.22 -13.70 8.35
C LEU A 177 -14.75 -13.72 8.83
N ILE A 178 -13.80 -13.78 7.90
CA ILE A 178 -12.36 -13.86 8.20
C ILE A 178 -11.66 -12.66 7.58
N ASP A 179 -11.12 -11.78 8.42
CA ASP A 179 -10.40 -10.59 7.97
C ASP A 179 -8.88 -10.77 8.07
N GLU A 180 -8.17 -10.24 7.07
CA GLU A 180 -6.71 -10.24 6.97
C GLU A 180 -6.07 -11.65 7.15
N TYR A 181 -6.63 -12.64 6.46
CA TYR A 181 -6.21 -14.05 6.57
C TYR A 181 -4.76 -14.31 6.18
N ASP A 182 -4.20 -13.47 5.34
CA ASP A 182 -2.84 -13.59 4.79
C ASP A 182 -1.75 -12.95 5.67
N VAL A 183 -2.12 -12.11 6.63
CA VAL A 183 -1.18 -11.39 7.51
C VAL A 183 -0.26 -12.34 8.29
N PRO A 184 -0.75 -13.41 8.95
CA PRO A 184 0.14 -14.33 9.69
C PRO A 184 1.22 -14.95 8.81
N VAL A 185 0.84 -15.34 7.60
CA VAL A 185 1.75 -15.99 6.63
C VAL A 185 2.73 -14.98 6.02
N ALA A 186 2.27 -13.76 5.73
CA ALA A 186 3.12 -12.67 5.26
C ALA A 186 4.23 -12.31 6.27
N LYS A 187 3.86 -12.18 7.54
CA LYS A 187 4.79 -11.89 8.63
C LYS A 187 5.76 -13.05 8.89
N ALA A 188 5.25 -14.27 8.83
CA ALA A 188 6.08 -15.47 8.95
C ALA A 188 7.14 -15.58 7.85
N ASN A 189 6.79 -15.22 6.60
CA ASN A 189 7.75 -15.18 5.51
C ASN A 189 8.88 -14.18 5.78
N SER A 190 8.54 -12.98 6.26
CA SER A 190 9.53 -11.94 6.58
C SER A 190 10.47 -12.34 7.73
N ASN A 191 10.02 -13.20 8.65
CA ASN A 191 10.73 -13.59 9.87
C ASN A 191 11.26 -15.05 9.86
N GLY A 192 11.11 -15.78 8.74
CA GLY A 192 11.73 -17.08 8.50
C GLY A 192 11.05 -18.30 9.15
N TYR A 193 9.75 -18.22 9.50
CA TYR A 193 8.94 -19.34 10.02
C TYR A 193 7.68 -19.61 9.18
N TYR A 194 7.82 -19.42 7.86
CA TYR A 194 6.72 -19.48 6.90
C TYR A 194 5.95 -20.80 6.91
N GLU A 195 6.65 -21.94 6.83
CA GLU A 195 6.03 -23.27 6.73
C GLU A 195 5.22 -23.64 7.99
N GLU A 196 5.74 -23.31 9.16
CA GLU A 196 5.05 -23.59 10.42
C GLU A 196 3.74 -22.81 10.53
N MET A 197 3.76 -21.51 10.20
CA MET A 197 2.57 -20.67 10.25
C MET A 197 1.57 -21.06 9.16
N LEU A 198 2.04 -21.41 7.97
CA LEU A 198 1.21 -21.87 6.87
C LEU A 198 0.43 -23.14 7.26
N ASP A 199 1.07 -24.09 7.94
CA ASP A 199 0.42 -25.33 8.42
C ASP A 199 -0.68 -25.02 9.44
N VAL A 200 -0.48 -24.05 10.34
CA VAL A 200 -1.50 -23.60 11.28
C VAL A 200 -2.68 -22.98 10.55
N MET A 201 -2.41 -22.06 9.62
CA MET A 201 -3.46 -21.39 8.85
C MET A 201 -4.24 -22.36 7.96
N LYS A 202 -3.58 -23.35 7.34
CA LYS A 202 -4.25 -24.44 6.63
C LYS A 202 -5.21 -25.20 7.53
N GLY A 203 -4.82 -25.46 8.77
CA GLY A 203 -5.67 -26.11 9.77
C GLY A 203 -6.93 -25.31 10.07
N LEU A 204 -6.80 -24.01 10.35
CA LEU A 204 -7.94 -23.12 10.61
C LEU A 204 -8.90 -23.04 9.42
N MET A 205 -8.38 -22.96 8.20
CA MET A 205 -9.17 -22.85 6.96
C MET A 205 -9.88 -24.17 6.58
N GLN A 206 -9.66 -25.29 7.31
CA GLN A 206 -10.50 -26.49 7.15
C GLN A 206 -11.98 -26.21 7.42
N ALA A 207 -12.29 -25.20 8.25
CA ALA A 207 -13.67 -24.76 8.50
C ALA A 207 -14.45 -24.36 7.23
N LEU A 208 -13.75 -24.08 6.13
CA LEU A 208 -14.34 -23.72 4.83
C LEU A 208 -14.65 -24.94 3.94
N LYS A 209 -14.15 -26.13 4.31
CA LYS A 209 -14.22 -27.35 3.48
C LYS A 209 -15.27 -28.30 4.04
N ASP A 210 -16.19 -28.73 3.19
CA ASP A 210 -17.21 -29.74 3.52
C ASP A 210 -17.93 -29.52 4.89
N ASN A 211 -18.03 -28.26 5.33
CA ASN A 211 -18.62 -27.89 6.60
C ASN A 211 -20.14 -27.69 6.44
N GLN A 212 -20.91 -28.66 6.94
CA GLN A 212 -22.40 -28.60 6.91
C GLN A 212 -22.96 -27.50 7.79
N ALA A 213 -22.22 -27.07 8.81
CA ALA A 213 -22.61 -25.97 9.68
C ALA A 213 -22.38 -24.58 9.04
N LEU A 214 -21.73 -24.51 7.90
CA LEU A 214 -21.43 -23.24 7.22
C LEU A 214 -22.56 -22.85 6.27
N CYS A 215 -23.11 -21.64 6.43
CA CYS A 215 -24.00 -20.99 5.47
C CYS A 215 -23.16 -20.53 4.27
N PHE A 216 -22.31 -19.55 4.51
CA PHE A 216 -21.27 -19.08 3.61
C PHE A 216 -20.13 -18.41 4.40
N ALA A 217 -19.02 -18.15 3.74
CA ALA A 217 -17.90 -17.41 4.31
C ALA A 217 -17.47 -16.26 3.40
N VAL A 218 -17.07 -15.16 4.01
CA VAL A 218 -16.38 -14.04 3.35
C VAL A 218 -15.00 -13.89 3.98
N ILE A 219 -13.98 -13.83 3.14
CA ILE A 219 -12.57 -13.76 3.55
C ILE A 219 -11.95 -12.54 2.91
N THR A 220 -11.19 -11.75 3.68
CA THR A 220 -10.44 -10.63 3.14
C THR A 220 -8.95 -10.76 3.38
N GLY A 221 -8.16 -10.25 2.45
CA GLY A 221 -6.70 -10.20 2.50
C GLY A 221 -6.12 -9.23 1.48
N CYS A 222 -4.80 -9.13 1.43
CA CYS A 222 -4.11 -8.37 0.40
C CYS A 222 -3.79 -9.24 -0.83
N LEU A 223 -3.40 -10.49 -0.61
CA LEU A 223 -3.01 -11.42 -1.67
C LEU A 223 -3.86 -12.70 -1.64
N LYS A 224 -4.00 -13.30 -2.81
CA LYS A 224 -4.56 -14.64 -2.96
C LYS A 224 -3.45 -15.68 -2.82
N ILE A 225 -3.29 -16.25 -1.62
CA ILE A 225 -2.31 -17.31 -1.36
C ILE A 225 -2.87 -18.66 -1.90
N ALA A 226 -2.94 -18.78 -3.22
CA ALA A 226 -3.63 -19.89 -3.87
C ALA A 226 -2.76 -21.14 -4.08
N LYS A 227 -1.48 -20.97 -4.39
CA LYS A 227 -0.55 -22.10 -4.65
C LYS A 227 -0.24 -22.93 -3.41
N GLU A 228 -0.44 -22.37 -2.23
CA GLU A 228 -0.12 -22.97 -0.94
C GLU A 228 -1.18 -23.94 -0.41
N SER A 229 -2.16 -24.33 -1.24
CA SER A 229 -3.20 -25.30 -0.86
C SER A 229 -4.11 -24.90 0.32
N ILE A 230 -4.09 -23.65 0.79
CA ILE A 230 -5.00 -23.19 1.87
C ILE A 230 -6.46 -23.45 1.48
N PHE A 231 -6.82 -23.13 0.24
CA PHE A 231 -8.16 -23.29 -0.31
C PHE A 231 -8.34 -24.54 -1.20
N THR A 232 -7.31 -25.40 -1.32
CA THR A 232 -7.42 -26.62 -2.13
C THR A 232 -8.49 -27.55 -1.56
N GLY A 233 -9.41 -27.99 -2.40
CA GLY A 233 -10.56 -28.84 -2.01
C GLY A 233 -11.75 -28.06 -1.44
N THR A 234 -11.73 -26.72 -1.46
CA THR A 234 -12.92 -25.91 -1.19
C THR A 234 -13.78 -25.85 -2.45
N ASN A 235 -14.92 -26.50 -2.45
CA ASN A 235 -15.91 -26.42 -3.51
C ASN A 235 -16.68 -25.10 -3.41
N ASN A 236 -17.16 -24.56 -4.54
CA ASN A 236 -17.93 -23.31 -4.59
C ASN A 236 -17.17 -22.12 -4.01
N PHE A 237 -15.89 -21.97 -4.39
CA PHE A 237 -15.01 -20.89 -4.01
C PHE A 237 -14.90 -19.85 -5.14
N ILE A 238 -15.19 -18.59 -4.85
CA ILE A 238 -14.96 -17.45 -5.75
C ILE A 238 -13.89 -16.55 -5.14
N SER A 239 -12.98 -16.08 -5.98
CA SER A 239 -11.97 -15.09 -5.63
C SER A 239 -12.23 -13.82 -6.43
N ASP A 240 -12.41 -12.71 -5.72
CA ASP A 240 -12.56 -11.37 -6.30
C ASP A 240 -11.29 -10.57 -5.99
N THR A 241 -10.49 -10.32 -7.01
CA THR A 241 -9.23 -9.57 -6.95
C THR A 241 -9.41 -8.18 -7.57
N ILE A 242 -8.38 -7.36 -7.58
CA ILE A 242 -8.39 -6.05 -8.25
C ILE A 242 -8.49 -6.16 -9.78
N THR A 243 -8.34 -7.34 -10.36
CA THR A 243 -8.43 -7.60 -11.80
C THR A 243 -9.82 -8.01 -12.24
N ASP A 244 -10.66 -8.49 -11.32
CA ASP A 244 -12.03 -8.88 -11.58
C ASP A 244 -12.93 -7.64 -11.70
N SER A 245 -14.08 -7.77 -12.36
CA SER A 245 -15.03 -6.66 -12.54
C SER A 245 -15.98 -6.46 -11.36
N ARG A 246 -16.04 -7.40 -10.42
CA ARG A 246 -17.04 -7.45 -9.34
C ARG A 246 -16.51 -6.86 -8.04
N LEU A 247 -17.36 -6.18 -7.27
CA LEU A 247 -17.13 -5.67 -5.91
C LEU A 247 -16.11 -4.53 -5.78
N ASN A 248 -15.57 -4.02 -6.86
CA ASN A 248 -14.51 -3.00 -6.81
C ASN A 248 -14.99 -1.65 -6.25
N GLU A 249 -16.22 -1.26 -6.56
CA GLU A 249 -16.85 -0.02 -6.09
C GLU A 249 -17.09 0.01 -4.56
N TYR A 250 -17.06 -1.15 -3.90
CA TYR A 250 -17.23 -1.24 -2.45
C TYR A 250 -15.90 -1.12 -1.68
N PHE A 251 -14.77 -1.22 -2.37
CA PHE A 251 -13.43 -1.13 -1.79
C PHE A 251 -12.64 0.00 -2.44
N GLY A 252 -12.69 1.17 -1.82
CA GLY A 252 -12.21 2.43 -2.35
C GLY A 252 -13.33 3.46 -2.40
N PHE A 253 -13.02 4.70 -2.76
CA PHE A 253 -14.04 5.70 -3.09
C PHE A 253 -14.09 5.92 -4.58
N VAL A 254 -15.27 5.86 -5.18
CA VAL A 254 -15.48 6.24 -6.58
C VAL A 254 -15.61 7.77 -6.71
N GLN A 255 -15.43 8.32 -7.90
CA GLN A 255 -15.42 9.77 -8.13
C GLN A 255 -16.66 10.48 -7.57
N SER A 256 -17.85 9.92 -7.78
CA SER A 256 -19.10 10.53 -7.29
C SER A 256 -19.17 10.62 -5.75
N GLU A 257 -18.57 9.66 -5.06
CA GLU A 257 -18.48 9.66 -3.59
C GLU A 257 -17.49 10.73 -3.12
N VAL A 258 -16.34 10.84 -3.78
CA VAL A 258 -15.36 11.90 -3.47
C VAL A 258 -15.97 13.27 -3.72
N ASP A 259 -16.67 13.49 -4.83
CA ASP A 259 -17.35 14.75 -5.12
C ASP A 259 -18.37 15.10 -4.01
N GLN A 260 -19.12 14.10 -3.52
CA GLN A 260 -20.05 14.29 -2.42
C GLN A 260 -19.34 14.64 -1.11
N ILE A 261 -18.25 13.93 -0.77
CA ILE A 261 -17.42 14.21 0.42
C ILE A 261 -16.90 15.65 0.38
N LEU A 262 -16.35 16.08 -0.75
CA LEU A 262 -15.79 17.43 -0.91
C LEU A 262 -16.87 18.51 -0.80
N LYS A 263 -18.06 18.25 -1.32
CA LYS A 263 -19.22 19.11 -1.19
C LYS A 263 -19.68 19.22 0.27
N ASP A 264 -19.78 18.09 0.96
CA ASP A 264 -20.20 18.05 2.36
C ASP A 264 -19.20 18.75 3.29
N ALA A 265 -17.91 18.63 2.96
CA ALA A 265 -16.82 19.32 3.67
C ALA A 265 -16.64 20.79 3.26
N ASP A 266 -17.30 21.24 2.17
CA ASP A 266 -17.15 22.59 1.60
C ASP A 266 -15.68 22.90 1.20
N VAL A 267 -15.07 21.95 0.44
CA VAL A 267 -13.66 22.04 -0.03
C VAL A 267 -13.51 21.60 -1.49
N LEU A 268 -14.46 21.93 -2.35
CA LEU A 268 -14.44 21.61 -3.77
C LEU A 268 -13.20 22.18 -4.50
N ASP A 269 -12.61 23.26 -3.99
CA ASP A 269 -11.37 23.85 -4.50
C ASP A 269 -10.16 22.92 -4.36
N LYS A 270 -10.25 21.84 -3.58
CA LYS A 270 -9.21 20.84 -3.36
C LYS A 270 -9.34 19.60 -4.26
N ALA A 271 -10.36 19.53 -5.10
CA ALA A 271 -10.65 18.35 -5.92
C ALA A 271 -9.47 17.92 -6.81
N GLU A 272 -8.80 18.89 -7.46
CA GLU A 272 -7.65 18.60 -8.32
C GLU A 272 -6.47 18.02 -7.53
N SER A 273 -6.12 18.63 -6.38
CA SER A 273 -5.05 18.14 -5.51
C SER A 273 -5.35 16.74 -4.96
N ILE A 274 -6.60 16.46 -4.59
CA ILE A 274 -7.02 15.13 -4.10
C ILE A 274 -6.94 14.11 -5.22
N ARG A 275 -7.31 14.47 -6.43
CA ARG A 275 -7.21 13.60 -7.60
C ARG A 275 -5.75 13.27 -7.91
N GLU A 276 -4.87 14.27 -8.00
CA GLU A 276 -3.46 14.08 -8.31
C GLU A 276 -2.77 13.16 -7.30
N TRP A 277 -3.12 13.28 -6.01
CA TRP A 277 -2.40 12.60 -4.94
C TRP A 277 -2.99 11.26 -4.52
N TYR A 278 -4.31 11.04 -4.62
CA TYR A 278 -4.98 9.90 -3.98
C TYR A 278 -5.89 9.09 -4.90
N ASP A 279 -6.05 9.52 -6.15
CA ASP A 279 -6.76 8.79 -7.21
C ASP A 279 -5.81 7.81 -7.94
N GLY A 280 -6.29 7.29 -9.07
CA GLY A 280 -5.48 6.57 -10.06
C GLY A 280 -5.40 5.07 -9.83
N TYR A 281 -6.10 4.51 -8.87
CA TYR A 281 -6.23 3.07 -8.74
C TYR A 281 -7.32 2.55 -9.67
N HIS A 282 -6.93 1.70 -10.61
CA HIS A 282 -7.84 1.09 -11.56
C HIS A 282 -8.11 -0.37 -11.18
N PHE A 283 -9.28 -0.65 -10.60
CA PHE A 283 -9.71 -1.97 -10.17
C PHE A 283 -10.83 -2.47 -11.09
N GLY A 284 -10.55 -3.52 -11.90
CA GLY A 284 -11.49 -3.97 -12.90
C GLY A 284 -11.92 -2.85 -13.84
N ASP A 285 -13.19 -2.47 -13.76
CA ASP A 285 -13.81 -1.39 -14.56
C ASP A 285 -13.97 -0.07 -13.78
N PHE A 286 -13.48 0.01 -12.54
CA PHE A 286 -13.66 1.16 -11.66
C PHE A 286 -12.35 1.89 -11.38
N ASP A 287 -12.44 3.23 -11.44
CA ASP A 287 -11.42 4.11 -10.88
C ASP A 287 -11.77 4.41 -9.43
N VAL A 288 -10.82 4.21 -8.52
CA VAL A 288 -11.04 4.40 -7.09
C VAL A 288 -9.91 5.17 -6.44
N TYR A 289 -10.29 5.98 -5.47
CA TYR A 289 -9.39 6.66 -4.54
C TYR A 289 -9.12 5.79 -3.32
N CYS A 290 -7.95 5.93 -2.70
CA CYS A 290 -7.68 5.32 -1.41
C CYS A 290 -8.45 6.05 -0.29
N PRO A 291 -9.41 5.41 0.39
CA PRO A 291 -10.24 6.06 1.41
C PRO A 291 -9.43 6.64 2.57
N TRP A 292 -8.39 5.94 2.99
CA TRP A 292 -7.52 6.36 4.08
C TRP A 292 -6.87 7.71 3.80
N ASP A 293 -6.37 7.91 2.60
CA ASP A 293 -5.61 9.10 2.23
C ASP A 293 -6.54 10.30 2.08
N VAL A 294 -7.66 10.11 1.39
CA VAL A 294 -8.70 11.15 1.24
C VAL A 294 -9.18 11.63 2.62
N MET A 295 -9.52 10.70 3.54
CA MET A 295 -10.02 11.04 4.86
C MET A 295 -8.97 11.70 5.74
N ASN A 296 -7.71 11.26 5.70
CA ASN A 296 -6.62 11.92 6.43
C ASN A 296 -6.37 13.34 5.93
N TYR A 297 -6.35 13.56 4.63
CA TYR A 297 -6.15 14.90 4.08
C TYR A 297 -7.31 15.84 4.42
N LEU A 298 -8.54 15.35 4.38
CA LEU A 298 -9.70 16.14 4.82
C LEU A 298 -9.63 16.51 6.30
N LEU A 299 -9.19 15.58 7.16
CA LEU A 299 -8.97 15.86 8.58
C LEU A 299 -7.90 16.94 8.79
N GLU A 300 -6.82 16.88 8.00
CA GLU A 300 -5.76 17.89 8.05
C GLU A 300 -6.25 19.25 7.53
N LEU A 301 -7.03 19.27 6.46
CA LEU A 301 -7.65 20.50 5.94
C LEU A 301 -8.58 21.18 6.97
N GLN A 302 -9.25 20.39 7.82
CA GLN A 302 -10.08 20.95 8.92
C GLN A 302 -9.24 21.67 9.96
N ARG A 303 -8.00 21.22 10.20
CA ARG A 303 -7.05 21.84 11.14
C ARG A 303 -6.33 23.01 10.49
N ASN A 304 -5.93 22.84 9.24
CA ASN A 304 -5.21 23.83 8.45
C ASN A 304 -5.76 23.88 7.02
N PRO A 305 -6.64 24.86 6.69
CA PRO A 305 -7.22 24.98 5.35
C PRO A 305 -6.22 25.19 4.20
N LYS A 306 -4.97 25.54 4.54
CA LYS A 306 -3.86 25.70 3.58
C LYS A 306 -2.96 24.48 3.51
N ALA A 307 -3.29 23.38 4.19
CA ALA A 307 -2.49 22.15 4.14
C ALA A 307 -2.31 21.68 2.69
N LYS A 308 -1.10 21.27 2.38
CA LYS A 308 -0.78 20.58 1.12
C LYS A 308 -1.00 19.07 1.30
N PRO A 309 -1.37 18.33 0.26
CA PRO A 309 -1.41 16.88 0.34
C PRO A 309 -0.01 16.31 0.62
N VAL A 310 0.02 15.20 1.34
CA VAL A 310 1.24 14.48 1.73
C VAL A 310 1.02 12.98 1.64
N SER A 311 2.09 12.19 1.63
CA SER A 311 1.99 10.73 1.68
C SER A 311 1.60 10.24 3.07
N TYR A 312 0.40 9.68 3.19
CA TYR A 312 -0.09 8.99 4.40
C TYR A 312 0.29 7.50 4.41
N TRP A 313 0.63 6.93 3.27
CA TRP A 313 1.12 5.55 3.17
C TRP A 313 2.53 5.39 3.73
N LYS A 314 3.40 6.37 3.55
CA LYS A 314 4.81 6.32 3.91
C LYS A 314 5.07 5.94 5.37
N ASN A 315 4.23 6.39 6.29
CA ASN A 315 4.43 6.23 7.74
C ASN A 315 3.72 5.02 8.35
N THR A 316 2.94 4.28 7.58
CA THR A 316 2.03 3.27 8.12
C THR A 316 2.02 1.97 7.32
N SER A 317 2.69 1.91 6.17
CA SER A 317 2.90 0.70 5.36
C SER A 317 4.33 0.19 5.55
N ASP A 318 4.46 -1.13 5.61
CA ASP A 318 5.77 -1.76 5.53
C ASP A 318 6.24 -1.67 4.06
N ASN A 319 7.05 -0.65 3.75
CA ASN A 319 7.64 -0.45 2.43
C ASN A 319 8.77 -1.44 2.13
N ALA A 320 8.91 -2.49 2.97
CA ALA A 320 9.88 -3.56 2.77
C ALA A 320 9.71 -4.25 1.40
N VAL A 321 8.49 -4.28 0.86
CA VAL A 321 8.22 -4.82 -0.48
C VAL A 321 8.99 -4.06 -1.55
N ILE A 322 8.94 -2.71 -1.55
CA ILE A 322 9.69 -1.89 -2.52
C ILE A 322 11.20 -2.05 -2.28
N ARG A 323 11.62 -2.10 -1.02
CA ARG A 323 13.04 -2.29 -0.67
C ARG A 323 13.55 -3.65 -1.16
N SER A 324 12.82 -4.74 -0.88
CA SER A 324 13.19 -6.07 -1.36
C SER A 324 13.21 -6.17 -2.89
N PHE A 325 12.32 -5.44 -3.56
CA PHE A 325 12.31 -5.29 -5.01
C PHE A 325 13.59 -4.61 -5.53
N ILE A 326 13.99 -3.50 -4.91
CA ILE A 326 15.20 -2.77 -5.32
C ILE A 326 16.46 -3.57 -5.02
N ASP A 327 16.54 -4.27 -3.88
CA ASP A 327 17.68 -5.14 -3.51
C ASP A 327 17.85 -6.33 -4.48
N TYR A 328 16.75 -6.83 -5.05
CA TYR A 328 16.75 -7.88 -6.07
C TYR A 328 17.01 -7.32 -7.49
N ALA A 329 16.97 -6.00 -7.66
CA ALA A 329 16.99 -5.33 -8.96
C ALA A 329 18.30 -5.59 -9.72
N GLY A 330 18.21 -6.43 -10.75
CA GLY A 330 19.20 -6.48 -11.83
C GLY A 330 19.01 -5.32 -12.80
N SER A 331 19.91 -5.23 -13.79
CA SER A 331 19.95 -4.15 -14.79
C SER A 331 18.62 -3.91 -15.54
N ASN A 332 17.80 -4.94 -15.72
CA ASN A 332 16.55 -4.86 -16.47
C ASN A 332 15.43 -4.17 -15.67
N ILE A 333 15.42 -4.35 -14.36
CA ILE A 333 14.41 -3.77 -13.45
C ILE A 333 14.58 -2.25 -13.34
N THR A 334 15.83 -1.77 -13.34
CA THR A 334 16.14 -0.35 -13.21
C THR A 334 15.51 0.48 -14.33
N GLY A 335 15.64 0.06 -15.60
CA GLY A 335 15.05 0.78 -16.74
C GLY A 335 13.51 0.83 -16.70
N LYS A 336 12.86 -0.21 -16.17
CA LYS A 336 11.40 -0.23 -15.98
C LYS A 336 10.98 0.70 -14.84
N LEU A 337 11.74 0.72 -13.74
CA LEU A 337 11.48 1.62 -12.61
C LEU A 337 11.58 3.09 -13.03
N GLU A 338 12.57 3.42 -13.85
CA GLU A 338 12.73 4.77 -14.42
C GLU A 338 11.57 5.16 -15.32
N THR A 339 11.11 4.23 -16.17
CA THR A 339 9.93 4.46 -17.00
C THR A 339 8.72 4.81 -16.14
N LEU A 340 8.52 4.07 -15.03
CA LEU A 340 7.44 4.32 -14.09
C LEU A 340 7.57 5.67 -13.38
N LEU A 341 8.76 6.01 -12.86
CA LEU A 341 9.03 7.29 -12.19
C LEU A 341 8.85 8.49 -13.11
N ALA A 342 9.15 8.32 -14.41
CA ALA A 342 8.87 9.32 -15.43
C ALA A 342 7.40 9.42 -15.85
N GLY A 343 6.48 8.71 -15.16
CA GLY A 343 5.06 8.69 -15.50
C GLY A 343 4.69 7.82 -16.70
N GLY A 344 5.62 6.95 -17.15
CA GLY A 344 5.35 6.01 -18.24
C GLY A 344 4.78 4.68 -17.75
N THR A 345 4.54 3.79 -18.71
CA THR A 345 3.98 2.44 -18.47
C THR A 345 5.00 1.34 -18.77
N ILE A 346 4.90 0.24 -18.06
CA ILE A 346 5.66 -0.99 -18.32
C ILE A 346 4.70 -2.14 -18.62
N VAL A 347 5.07 -3.02 -19.55
CA VAL A 347 4.27 -4.21 -19.88
C VAL A 347 4.82 -5.41 -19.15
N GLN A 348 3.97 -6.09 -18.37
CA GLN A 348 4.35 -7.22 -17.53
C GLN A 348 3.31 -8.35 -17.59
N ARG A 349 3.76 -9.58 -17.34
CA ARG A 349 2.86 -10.66 -16.97
C ARG A 349 2.58 -10.57 -15.48
N VAL A 350 1.29 -10.59 -15.12
CA VAL A 350 0.84 -10.59 -13.74
C VAL A 350 0.39 -11.99 -13.35
N ASP A 351 0.98 -12.53 -12.28
CA ASP A 351 0.51 -13.77 -11.64
C ASP A 351 -0.31 -13.39 -10.40
N GLU A 352 -1.62 -13.56 -10.46
CA GLU A 352 -2.54 -13.31 -9.35
C GLU A 352 -2.48 -14.38 -8.26
N ASN A 353 -1.88 -15.52 -8.57
CA ASN A 353 -1.74 -16.65 -7.65
C ASN A 353 -0.36 -16.67 -7.00
N LEU A 354 0.18 -15.50 -6.70
CA LEU A 354 1.46 -15.34 -6.02
C LEU A 354 1.41 -15.92 -4.60
N THR A 355 2.50 -16.59 -4.23
CA THR A 355 2.77 -16.98 -2.85
C THR A 355 3.95 -16.19 -2.32
N TYR A 356 3.99 -15.96 -1.01
CA TYR A 356 5.10 -15.22 -0.40
C TYR A 356 6.47 -15.92 -0.60
N ASP A 357 6.49 -17.23 -0.69
CA ASP A 357 7.69 -18.05 -0.86
C ASP A 357 8.39 -17.84 -2.23
N TYR A 358 7.61 -17.47 -3.26
CA TYR A 358 8.12 -17.25 -4.60
C TYR A 358 8.34 -15.78 -4.97
N LEU A 359 8.23 -14.86 -4.03
CA LEU A 359 8.37 -13.42 -4.31
C LEU A 359 9.70 -13.09 -4.98
N HIS A 360 10.79 -13.71 -4.53
CA HIS A 360 12.13 -13.46 -5.04
C HIS A 360 12.56 -14.45 -6.14
N SER A 361 11.68 -15.29 -6.64
CA SER A 361 12.03 -16.31 -7.62
C SER A 361 12.06 -15.79 -9.06
N SER A 362 11.38 -14.67 -9.36
CA SER A 362 11.38 -14.07 -10.69
C SER A 362 11.04 -12.58 -10.66
N GLU A 363 11.51 -11.84 -11.68
CA GLU A 363 11.16 -10.44 -11.90
C GLU A 363 9.64 -10.24 -12.03
N ASN A 364 8.93 -11.12 -12.74
CA ASN A 364 7.48 -11.02 -12.92
C ASN A 364 6.72 -11.10 -11.60
N ASN A 365 7.18 -11.90 -10.65
CA ASN A 365 6.56 -12.02 -9.33
C ASN A 365 6.65 -10.72 -8.54
N LEU A 366 7.78 -10.02 -8.64
CA LEU A 366 7.97 -8.73 -7.99
C LEU A 366 7.02 -7.66 -8.56
N TRP A 367 6.87 -7.59 -9.88
CA TRP A 367 5.92 -6.66 -10.52
C TRP A 367 4.47 -7.00 -10.18
N SER A 368 4.13 -8.30 -10.14
CA SER A 368 2.81 -8.77 -9.71
C SER A 368 2.52 -8.36 -8.26
N MET A 369 3.50 -8.51 -7.36
CA MET A 369 3.37 -8.11 -5.96
C MET A 369 3.11 -6.60 -5.83
N LEU A 370 3.88 -5.76 -6.54
CA LEU A 370 3.68 -4.31 -6.50
C LEU A 370 2.29 -3.91 -7.01
N TYR A 371 1.80 -4.58 -8.04
CA TYR A 371 0.45 -4.36 -8.57
C TYR A 371 -0.63 -4.80 -7.58
N LEU A 372 -0.59 -6.04 -7.10
CA LEU A 372 -1.62 -6.59 -6.21
C LEU A 372 -1.66 -5.89 -4.84
N THR A 373 -0.55 -5.29 -4.41
CA THR A 373 -0.48 -4.54 -3.15
C THR A 373 -0.73 -3.04 -3.29
N GLY A 374 -0.97 -2.54 -4.52
CA GLY A 374 -1.38 -1.16 -4.78
C GLY A 374 -0.23 -0.16 -4.96
N TYR A 375 1.03 -0.62 -5.09
CA TYR A 375 2.13 0.26 -5.49
C TYR A 375 2.15 0.53 -6.99
N LEU A 376 1.53 -0.34 -7.79
CA LEU A 376 1.26 -0.12 -9.19
C LEU A 376 -0.24 -0.28 -9.45
N THR A 377 -0.70 0.27 -10.56
CA THR A 377 -2.06 0.09 -11.07
C THR A 377 -2.03 -0.33 -12.53
N LYS A 378 -3.12 -0.88 -13.02
CA LYS A 378 -3.30 -1.15 -14.45
C LYS A 378 -3.46 0.18 -15.17
N ALA A 379 -2.67 0.39 -16.23
CA ALA A 379 -2.79 1.54 -17.11
C ALA A 379 -4.05 1.41 -18.00
N ARG A 380 -4.65 2.53 -18.36
CA ARG A 380 -5.77 2.59 -19.31
C ARG A 380 -5.24 2.45 -20.74
N GLU A 381 -6.13 2.12 -21.68
CA GLU A 381 -5.75 1.98 -23.10
C GLU A 381 -5.15 3.27 -23.68
N GLU A 382 -5.54 4.43 -23.16
CA GLU A 382 -5.04 5.75 -23.54
C GLU A 382 -3.63 6.05 -23.03
N ASP A 383 -3.19 5.37 -21.96
CA ASP A 383 -1.90 5.61 -21.30
C ASP A 383 -0.72 4.86 -21.95
N TYR A 384 -1.00 3.96 -22.90
CA TYR A 384 0.05 3.20 -23.58
C TYR A 384 -0.22 3.04 -25.07
N ASN A 385 0.84 2.91 -25.86
CA ASN A 385 0.73 2.74 -27.31
C ASN A 385 0.89 1.27 -27.71
N GLY A 386 -0.05 0.76 -28.50
CA GLY A 386 0.02 -0.57 -29.12
C GLY A 386 -0.88 -1.61 -28.45
N LYS A 387 -0.90 -2.82 -29.05
CA LYS A 387 -1.63 -3.97 -28.50
C LYS A 387 -0.75 -4.73 -27.51
N LEU A 388 -1.34 -5.04 -26.36
CA LEU A 388 -0.70 -5.91 -25.37
C LEU A 388 -0.68 -7.36 -25.88
N ALA A 389 0.39 -8.09 -25.58
CA ALA A 389 0.43 -9.54 -25.82
C ALA A 389 -0.50 -10.27 -24.84
N ASP A 390 -1.04 -11.41 -25.24
CA ASP A 390 -1.93 -12.20 -24.41
C ASP A 390 -1.30 -12.51 -23.03
N GLY A 391 -2.07 -12.27 -21.98
CA GLY A 391 -1.64 -12.49 -20.59
C GLY A 391 -0.66 -11.42 -20.05
N THR A 392 -0.51 -10.28 -20.74
CA THR A 392 0.26 -9.15 -20.23
C THR A 392 -0.64 -7.97 -19.88
N VAL A 393 -0.18 -7.16 -18.93
CA VAL A 393 -0.85 -5.96 -18.43
C VAL A 393 0.12 -4.78 -18.50
N ALA A 394 -0.35 -3.62 -18.94
CA ALA A 394 0.39 -2.37 -18.82
C ALA A 394 0.21 -1.84 -17.40
N LEU A 395 1.30 -1.58 -16.70
CA LEU A 395 1.33 -1.10 -15.32
C LEU A 395 1.94 0.28 -15.24
N MET A 396 1.43 1.10 -14.30
CA MET A 396 1.93 2.45 -14.01
C MET A 396 1.86 2.74 -12.51
N ILE A 397 2.53 3.79 -12.07
CA ILE A 397 2.38 4.34 -10.71
C ILE A 397 1.03 5.07 -10.65
N PRO A 398 0.17 4.78 -9.66
CA PRO A 398 -1.19 5.31 -9.65
C PRO A 398 -1.27 6.82 -9.47
N ASN A 399 -0.43 7.42 -8.60
CA ASN A 399 -0.58 8.81 -8.18
C ASN A 399 0.72 9.40 -7.59
N ALA A 400 0.66 10.69 -7.26
CA ALA A 400 1.80 11.42 -6.70
C ALA A 400 2.25 10.88 -5.34
N GLU A 401 1.34 10.37 -4.49
CA GLU A 401 1.69 9.77 -3.20
C GLU A 401 2.60 8.56 -3.36
N ILE A 402 2.20 7.62 -4.21
CA ILE A 402 2.98 6.40 -4.46
C ILE A 402 4.29 6.73 -5.19
N LYS A 403 4.26 7.71 -6.10
CA LYS A 403 5.48 8.22 -6.74
C LYS A 403 6.50 8.72 -5.70
N GLU A 404 6.07 9.52 -4.72
CA GLU A 404 6.93 9.99 -3.62
C GLU A 404 7.53 8.83 -2.80
N ILE A 405 6.76 7.76 -2.58
CA ILE A 405 7.26 6.57 -1.87
C ILE A 405 8.36 5.87 -2.66
N PHE A 406 8.18 5.69 -3.97
CA PHE A 406 9.22 5.12 -4.83
C PHE A 406 10.48 5.99 -4.84
N GLU A 407 10.34 7.31 -5.05
CA GLU A 407 11.46 8.26 -5.06
C GLU A 407 12.24 8.20 -3.73
N THR A 408 11.56 8.28 -2.60
CA THR A 408 12.22 8.23 -1.28
C THR A 408 12.85 6.88 -0.96
N THR A 409 12.29 5.77 -1.45
CA THR A 409 12.86 4.45 -1.25
C THR A 409 14.09 4.22 -2.12
N VAL A 410 14.06 4.70 -3.37
CA VAL A 410 15.20 4.70 -4.29
C VAL A 410 16.34 5.56 -3.72
N ILE A 411 16.05 6.77 -3.24
CA ILE A 411 17.02 7.65 -2.59
C ILE A 411 17.68 6.92 -1.40
N LYS A 412 16.89 6.28 -0.56
CA LYS A 412 17.39 5.55 0.62
C LYS A 412 18.26 4.34 0.24
N TRP A 413 17.89 3.63 -0.81
CA TRP A 413 18.69 2.52 -1.34
C TRP A 413 20.04 2.99 -1.89
N PHE A 414 20.06 4.11 -2.64
CA PHE A 414 21.31 4.74 -3.09
C PHE A 414 22.18 5.15 -1.91
N ASP A 415 21.58 5.71 -0.86
CA ASP A 415 22.27 6.08 0.36
C ASP A 415 22.96 4.88 1.03
N ASP A 416 22.22 3.79 1.24
CA ASP A 416 22.75 2.55 1.83
C ASP A 416 23.86 1.91 0.94
N SER A 417 23.70 1.98 -0.38
CA SER A 417 24.70 1.46 -1.34
C SER A 417 25.97 2.30 -1.37
N THR A 418 25.84 3.59 -1.15
CA THR A 418 26.96 4.54 -1.18
C THR A 418 27.68 4.71 0.16
N LYS A 419 27.09 4.35 1.29
CA LYS A 419 27.73 4.36 2.62
C LYS A 419 29.01 3.51 2.70
N LYS A 420 29.17 2.55 1.79
CA LYS A 420 30.37 1.69 1.70
C LYS A 420 31.55 2.32 0.91
N CYS A 421 31.38 3.52 0.32
CA CYS A 421 32.42 4.20 -0.43
C CYS A 421 32.88 5.47 0.30
N ASP A 422 34.20 5.69 0.39
CA ASP A 422 34.75 6.96 0.84
C ASP A 422 34.43 8.05 -0.22
N ARG A 423 33.67 9.05 0.20
CA ARG A 423 33.18 10.14 -0.65
C ARG A 423 33.75 11.52 -0.25
N SER A 424 34.69 11.53 0.67
CA SER A 424 35.28 12.79 1.17
C SER A 424 35.81 13.64 0.02
N THR A 425 36.54 13.04 -0.94
CA THR A 425 37.07 13.71 -2.12
C THR A 425 36.00 14.31 -3.03
N LEU A 426 34.80 13.65 -3.13
CA LEU A 426 33.69 14.19 -3.91
C LEU A 426 33.10 15.44 -3.24
N PHE A 427 32.87 15.40 -1.94
CA PHE A 427 32.30 16.54 -1.20
C PHE A 427 33.31 17.68 -1.10
N ASP A 428 34.59 17.38 -0.91
CA ASP A 428 35.67 18.39 -1.00
C ASP A 428 35.68 19.09 -2.35
N ALA A 429 35.53 18.34 -3.45
CA ALA A 429 35.43 18.92 -4.79
C ALA A 429 34.22 19.83 -4.97
N VAL A 430 33.05 19.45 -4.39
CA VAL A 430 31.86 20.32 -4.40
C VAL A 430 32.14 21.62 -3.67
N TRP A 431 32.58 21.56 -2.42
CA TRP A 431 32.72 22.77 -1.61
C TRP A 431 33.92 23.64 -1.96
N ASN A 432 34.94 23.09 -2.64
CA ASN A 432 36.05 23.84 -3.19
C ASN A 432 35.79 24.40 -4.63
N GLY A 433 34.63 24.05 -5.19
CA GLY A 433 34.28 24.50 -6.54
C GLY A 433 35.12 23.85 -7.65
N ASP A 434 35.67 22.66 -7.39
CA ASP A 434 36.51 21.92 -8.34
C ASP A 434 35.63 21.00 -9.21
N SER A 435 35.10 21.57 -10.29
CA SER A 435 34.25 20.84 -11.24
C SER A 435 34.96 19.68 -11.96
N GLY A 436 36.31 19.75 -12.08
CA GLY A 436 37.12 18.72 -12.71
C GLY A 436 37.20 17.46 -11.86
N ASN A 437 37.57 17.59 -10.59
CA ASN A 437 37.56 16.48 -9.64
C ASN A 437 36.13 15.99 -9.36
N LEU A 438 35.15 16.89 -9.27
CA LEU A 438 33.74 16.52 -9.09
C LEU A 438 33.26 15.65 -10.27
N THR A 439 33.58 16.02 -11.52
CA THR A 439 33.30 15.20 -12.71
C THR A 439 33.94 13.81 -12.61
N LYS A 440 35.18 13.73 -12.17
CA LYS A 440 35.93 12.47 -12.03
C LYS A 440 35.31 11.56 -10.99
N GLU A 441 35.05 12.07 -9.78
CA GLU A 441 34.51 11.31 -8.68
C GLU A 441 33.07 10.86 -8.96
N MET A 442 32.24 11.73 -9.54
CA MET A 442 30.90 11.39 -10.01
C MET A 442 30.92 10.27 -11.05
N ASN A 443 31.84 10.31 -12.00
CA ASN A 443 31.99 9.24 -13.00
C ASN A 443 32.42 7.91 -12.36
N VAL A 444 33.28 7.94 -11.34
CA VAL A 444 33.66 6.73 -10.58
C VAL A 444 32.44 6.16 -9.88
N LEU A 445 31.65 7.01 -9.23
CA LEU A 445 30.45 6.63 -8.51
C LEU A 445 29.39 6.05 -9.47
N LEU A 446 29.09 6.72 -10.57
CA LEU A 446 28.17 6.26 -11.60
C LEU A 446 28.56 4.88 -12.17
N ARG A 447 29.84 4.61 -12.39
CA ARG A 447 30.31 3.29 -12.87
C ARG A 447 30.09 2.17 -11.87
N ARG A 448 30.15 2.47 -10.57
CA ARG A 448 30.00 1.49 -9.50
C ARG A 448 28.54 1.25 -9.12
N THR A 449 27.69 2.24 -9.25
CA THR A 449 26.32 2.23 -8.71
C THR A 449 25.22 2.03 -9.75
N ILE A 450 25.49 2.30 -11.03
CA ILE A 450 24.46 2.34 -12.10
C ILE A 450 24.72 1.25 -13.15
N SER A 451 23.67 0.66 -13.71
CA SER A 451 23.75 -0.28 -14.83
C SER A 451 23.69 0.42 -16.21
N TYR A 452 23.86 -0.31 -17.33
CA TYR A 452 24.13 0.24 -18.67
C TYR A 452 22.90 0.72 -19.47
N HIS A 453 21.77 1.08 -18.86
CA HIS A 453 20.55 1.48 -19.58
C HIS A 453 20.38 3.00 -19.69
N ASP A 454 19.53 3.44 -20.64
CA ASP A 454 19.25 4.86 -20.88
C ASP A 454 18.38 5.45 -19.77
N TYR A 455 18.98 6.25 -18.91
CA TYR A 455 18.32 6.94 -17.81
C TYR A 455 17.72 8.25 -18.29
N LYS A 456 16.60 8.68 -17.68
CA LYS A 456 16.01 10.01 -17.87
C LYS A 456 16.45 10.96 -16.77
N GLU A 457 16.17 12.24 -16.95
CA GLU A 457 16.60 13.36 -16.09
C GLU A 457 16.20 13.15 -14.62
N ASP A 458 14.94 12.76 -14.36
CA ASP A 458 14.40 12.54 -13.01
C ASP A 458 15.19 11.52 -12.18
N PHE A 459 15.76 10.50 -12.82
CA PHE A 459 16.61 9.51 -12.15
C PHE A 459 17.90 10.16 -11.62
N TYR A 460 18.53 11.01 -12.41
CA TYR A 460 19.77 11.66 -12.01
C TYR A 460 19.54 12.72 -10.94
N HIS A 461 18.36 13.36 -10.90
CA HIS A 461 17.95 14.23 -9.79
C HIS A 461 17.87 13.43 -8.47
N ALA A 462 17.18 12.29 -8.48
CA ALA A 462 17.10 11.43 -7.31
C ALA A 462 18.47 10.88 -6.88
N PHE A 463 19.34 10.55 -7.84
CA PHE A 463 20.70 10.12 -7.58
C PHE A 463 21.55 11.21 -6.91
N LEU A 464 21.51 12.45 -7.42
CA LEU A 464 22.21 13.59 -6.82
C LEU A 464 21.71 13.87 -5.41
N ALA A 465 20.39 13.96 -5.21
CA ALA A 465 19.80 14.18 -3.90
C ALA A 465 20.22 13.09 -2.90
N GLY A 466 20.22 11.83 -3.33
CA GLY A 466 20.60 10.68 -2.50
C GLY A 466 22.07 10.70 -2.07
N ILE A 467 22.99 11.12 -2.94
CA ILE A 467 24.42 11.24 -2.61
C ILE A 467 24.65 12.20 -1.44
N PHE A 468 23.97 13.35 -1.44
CA PHE A 468 24.17 14.40 -0.44
C PHE A 468 23.38 14.12 0.86
N THR A 469 22.14 13.65 0.74
CA THR A 469 21.32 13.26 1.90
C THR A 469 22.03 12.16 2.69
N GLY A 470 22.60 11.18 2.00
CA GLY A 470 23.35 10.09 2.62
C GLY A 470 24.68 10.49 3.25
N ALA A 471 25.16 11.70 2.99
CA ALA A 471 26.32 12.30 3.68
C ALA A 471 25.89 13.16 4.87
N GLY A 472 24.58 13.28 5.13
CA GLY A 472 24.03 14.07 6.23
C GLY A 472 23.78 15.53 5.89
N TYR A 473 23.88 15.93 4.62
CA TYR A 473 23.49 17.27 4.19
C TYR A 473 21.96 17.40 4.13
N MET A 474 21.48 18.60 4.40
CA MET A 474 20.09 18.96 4.12
C MET A 474 19.97 19.19 2.60
N VAL A 475 18.98 18.57 1.95
CA VAL A 475 18.80 18.62 0.49
C VAL A 475 17.34 18.92 0.18
N ASP A 476 17.14 19.91 -0.68
CA ASP A 476 15.85 20.14 -1.35
C ASP A 476 15.99 19.68 -2.81
N SER A 477 14.97 18.94 -3.31
CA SER A 477 14.88 18.58 -4.72
C SER A 477 13.53 18.99 -5.29
N ASN A 478 13.50 19.55 -6.50
CA ASN A 478 12.30 20.02 -7.21
C ASN A 478 11.45 21.06 -6.42
N LYS A 479 12.06 21.88 -5.58
CA LYS A 479 11.36 22.91 -4.82
C LYS A 479 11.15 24.15 -5.68
N GLU A 480 9.94 24.74 -5.62
CA GLU A 480 9.66 26.01 -6.29
C GLU A 480 10.44 27.15 -5.63
N HIS A 481 11.29 27.82 -6.38
CA HIS A 481 12.05 28.99 -5.97
C HIS A 481 11.90 30.10 -7.02
N GLY A 482 11.49 31.29 -6.61
CA GLY A 482 11.40 32.45 -7.50
C GLY A 482 10.61 32.19 -8.80
N GLU A 483 11.23 32.34 -9.94
CA GLU A 483 10.64 32.15 -11.27
C GLU A 483 10.81 30.71 -11.85
N GLY A 484 11.26 29.73 -11.01
CA GLY A 484 11.48 28.36 -11.48
C GLY A 484 11.75 27.35 -10.37
N ARG A 485 12.08 26.11 -10.77
CA ARG A 485 12.47 25.02 -9.86
C ARG A 485 13.92 24.66 -10.15
N SER A 486 14.78 24.69 -9.12
CA SER A 486 16.10 24.08 -9.20
C SER A 486 15.99 22.57 -8.95
N ASP A 487 16.82 21.79 -9.64
CA ASP A 487 16.74 20.33 -9.56
C ASP A 487 17.18 19.80 -8.19
N VAL A 488 18.33 20.24 -7.69
CA VAL A 488 18.85 19.83 -6.37
C VAL A 488 19.57 21.00 -5.70
N VAL A 489 19.22 21.30 -4.45
CA VAL A 489 19.89 22.27 -3.59
C VAL A 489 20.42 21.57 -2.36
N VAL A 490 21.71 21.75 -2.09
CA VAL A 490 22.42 21.14 -0.95
C VAL A 490 22.86 22.23 0.01
N TYR A 491 22.44 22.10 1.28
CA TYR A 491 22.73 23.09 2.31
C TYR A 491 23.79 22.56 3.30
N ASP A 492 24.76 23.41 3.60
CA ASP A 492 25.71 23.24 4.70
C ASP A 492 25.64 24.48 5.63
N PRO A 493 24.62 24.54 6.50
CA PRO A 493 24.40 25.68 7.39
C PRO A 493 25.54 25.91 8.39
N ILE A 494 26.27 24.84 8.75
CA ILE A 494 27.39 24.92 9.70
C ILE A 494 28.52 25.77 9.13
N ASN A 495 28.77 25.66 7.83
CA ASN A 495 29.82 26.41 7.13
C ASN A 495 29.28 27.57 6.29
N SER A 496 28.00 27.96 6.49
CA SER A 496 27.33 29.07 5.77
C SER A 496 27.46 28.97 4.24
N ARG A 497 27.23 27.78 3.67
CA ARG A 497 27.39 27.54 2.24
C ARG A 497 26.25 26.70 1.65
N VAL A 498 25.95 26.97 0.37
CA VAL A 498 24.92 26.26 -0.39
C VAL A 498 25.46 25.89 -1.78
N ALA A 499 25.09 24.70 -2.26
CA ALA A 499 25.41 24.26 -3.62
C ALA A 499 24.12 23.95 -4.38
N ILE A 500 23.95 24.54 -5.55
CA ILE A 500 22.81 24.43 -6.45
C ILE A 500 23.23 23.63 -7.67
N PHE A 501 22.51 22.57 -7.97
CA PHE A 501 22.73 21.72 -9.13
C PHE A 501 21.53 21.80 -10.07
N GLU A 502 21.82 22.02 -11.33
CA GLU A 502 20.88 21.84 -12.45
C GLU A 502 21.36 20.67 -13.29
N ALA A 503 20.54 19.66 -13.47
CA ALA A 503 20.89 18.42 -14.13
C ALA A 503 20.21 18.31 -15.50
N LYS A 504 20.95 17.84 -16.50
CA LYS A 504 20.42 17.54 -17.82
C LYS A 504 20.79 16.13 -18.24
N TYR A 505 19.91 15.51 -18.97
CA TYR A 505 20.17 14.20 -19.56
C TYR A 505 20.31 14.30 -21.08
N THR A 506 21.29 13.59 -21.61
CA THR A 506 21.47 13.50 -23.07
C THR A 506 21.49 12.04 -23.56
N LYS A 507 20.99 11.84 -24.78
CA LYS A 507 21.02 10.54 -25.47
C LYS A 507 22.33 10.31 -26.26
N SER A 508 23.22 11.31 -26.33
CA SER A 508 24.47 11.25 -27.09
C SER A 508 25.64 11.75 -26.25
N LEU A 509 26.76 11.01 -26.29
CA LEU A 509 27.97 11.37 -25.58
C LEU A 509 28.52 12.72 -26.05
N ASP A 510 28.38 13.04 -27.34
CA ASP A 510 28.89 14.27 -27.96
C ASP A 510 28.16 15.53 -27.47
N LYS A 511 26.97 15.35 -26.88
CA LYS A 511 26.15 16.45 -26.35
C LYS A 511 26.37 16.74 -24.87
N LEU A 512 27.17 15.93 -24.16
CA LEU A 512 27.40 16.12 -22.73
C LEU A 512 27.83 17.56 -22.39
N GLU A 513 28.74 18.11 -23.17
CA GLU A 513 29.26 19.45 -22.93
C GLU A 513 28.19 20.53 -23.17
N SER A 514 27.49 20.46 -24.30
CA SER A 514 26.45 21.44 -24.66
C SER A 514 25.26 21.41 -23.70
N GLU A 515 24.85 20.22 -23.21
CA GLU A 515 23.78 20.10 -22.22
C GLU A 515 24.23 20.60 -20.84
N CYS A 516 25.50 20.42 -20.48
CA CYS A 516 26.06 20.99 -19.27
C CYS A 516 26.07 22.53 -19.32
N ASP A 517 26.39 23.12 -20.48
CA ASP A 517 26.32 24.57 -20.70
C ASP A 517 24.87 25.07 -20.65
N ALA A 518 23.91 24.30 -21.19
CA ALA A 518 22.48 24.61 -21.10
C ALA A 518 22.00 24.60 -19.65
N ALA A 519 22.48 23.67 -18.82
CA ALA A 519 22.18 23.63 -17.38
C ALA A 519 22.70 24.89 -16.66
N ILE A 520 23.92 25.31 -16.94
CA ILE A 520 24.49 26.57 -16.40
C ILE A 520 23.64 27.77 -16.82
N GLN A 521 23.26 27.84 -18.12
CA GLN A 521 22.46 28.93 -18.64
C GLN A 521 21.09 28.98 -17.94
N GLN A 522 20.47 27.85 -17.66
CA GLN A 522 19.20 27.80 -16.96
C GLN A 522 19.29 28.35 -15.53
N ILE A 523 20.39 28.05 -14.81
CA ILE A 523 20.63 28.62 -13.46
C ILE A 523 20.69 30.16 -13.55
N ASP A 524 21.30 30.70 -14.63
CA ASP A 524 21.40 32.15 -14.87
C ASP A 524 20.05 32.77 -15.18
N ASP A 525 19.34 32.21 -16.15
CA ASP A 525 18.04 32.71 -16.62
C ASP A 525 16.97 32.71 -15.52
N ARG A 526 17.05 31.77 -14.62
CA ARG A 526 16.12 31.61 -13.48
C ARG A 526 16.59 32.24 -12.18
N MET A 527 17.80 32.83 -12.16
CA MET A 527 18.39 33.51 -11.01
C MET A 527 18.37 32.70 -9.70
N TYR A 528 18.59 31.38 -9.77
CA TYR A 528 18.48 30.50 -8.59
C TYR A 528 19.43 30.88 -7.44
N ALA A 529 20.60 31.43 -7.74
CA ALA A 529 21.56 31.85 -6.72
C ALA A 529 21.10 33.06 -5.91
N LYS A 530 20.25 33.92 -6.46
CA LYS A 530 19.86 35.19 -5.86
C LYS A 530 19.06 35.02 -4.57
N GLU A 531 18.31 33.96 -4.45
CA GLU A 531 17.50 33.68 -3.26
C GLU A 531 18.37 33.38 -2.02
N TYR A 532 19.61 32.96 -2.22
CA TYR A 532 20.53 32.53 -1.15
C TYR A 532 21.59 33.60 -0.79
N GLU A 533 21.63 34.74 -1.50
CA GLU A 533 22.67 35.77 -1.34
C GLU A 533 22.66 36.40 0.06
N ASP A 534 21.49 36.50 0.69
CA ASP A 534 21.34 37.11 2.02
C ASP A 534 21.59 36.11 3.17
N ASP A 535 21.51 34.79 2.91
CA ASP A 535 21.52 33.76 3.93
C ASP A 535 22.83 32.94 3.99
N TYR A 536 23.64 32.95 2.92
CA TYR A 536 24.83 32.11 2.79
C TYR A 536 26.03 32.90 2.30
N ASP A 537 27.20 32.69 2.95
CA ASP A 537 28.45 33.32 2.60
C ASP A 537 29.06 32.77 1.29
N GLN A 538 28.77 31.52 0.98
CA GLN A 538 29.25 30.87 -0.23
C GLN A 538 28.12 30.19 -1.00
N ILE A 539 27.93 30.61 -2.26
CA ILE A 539 26.97 30.03 -3.17
C ILE A 539 27.71 29.42 -4.36
N LEU A 540 27.52 28.10 -4.54
CA LEU A 540 28.14 27.33 -5.60
C LEU A 540 27.06 26.82 -6.56
N CYS A 541 27.19 27.13 -7.85
CA CYS A 541 26.23 26.70 -8.86
C CYS A 541 26.91 25.77 -9.86
N TYR A 542 26.27 24.62 -10.10
CA TYR A 542 26.77 23.57 -10.97
C TYR A 542 25.73 23.18 -12.01
N GLY A 543 26.13 23.21 -13.28
CA GLY A 543 25.46 22.49 -14.34
C GLY A 543 26.05 21.08 -14.42
N ILE A 544 25.20 20.08 -14.43
CA ILE A 544 25.62 18.70 -14.61
C ILE A 544 24.83 18.04 -15.73
N SER A 545 25.53 17.41 -16.67
CA SER A 545 24.90 16.62 -17.73
C SER A 545 25.25 15.15 -17.60
N PHE A 546 24.27 14.28 -17.90
CA PHE A 546 24.43 12.84 -17.79
C PHE A 546 24.22 12.15 -19.14
N PHE A 547 25.05 11.14 -19.40
CA PHE A 547 24.88 10.17 -20.46
C PHE A 547 25.26 8.79 -19.93
N LYS A 548 24.29 7.92 -19.69
CA LYS A 548 24.52 6.59 -19.11
C LYS A 548 25.38 6.67 -17.84
N LYS A 549 26.51 5.96 -17.79
CA LYS A 549 27.46 5.95 -16.67
C LYS A 549 28.50 7.05 -16.73
N ARG A 550 28.20 8.14 -17.41
CA ARG A 550 29.11 9.30 -17.55
C ARG A 550 28.36 10.59 -17.23
N CYS A 551 29.06 11.49 -16.62
CA CYS A 551 28.60 12.86 -16.45
C CYS A 551 29.73 13.86 -16.78
N MET A 552 29.30 15.08 -16.98
CA MET A 552 30.18 16.26 -17.02
C MET A 552 29.59 17.29 -16.07
N VAL A 553 30.44 17.90 -15.27
CA VAL A 553 30.07 18.96 -14.34
C VAL A 553 30.84 20.23 -14.69
N LYS A 554 30.16 21.34 -14.82
CA LYS A 554 30.75 22.68 -14.94
C LYS A 554 30.28 23.54 -13.78
N LYS A 555 31.15 24.35 -13.25
CA LYS A 555 30.84 25.35 -12.24
C LYS A 555 30.53 26.67 -12.91
N LYS A 556 29.47 27.34 -12.47
CA LYS A 556 29.23 28.74 -12.81
C LYS A 556 30.19 29.62 -12.04
N LEU A 557 30.85 30.54 -12.74
CA LEU A 557 31.61 31.62 -12.12
C LEU A 557 30.63 32.68 -11.61
N VAL A 558 30.30 32.62 -10.35
CA VAL A 558 29.59 33.72 -9.67
C VAL A 558 30.62 34.77 -9.33
N LYS A 559 30.40 36.02 -9.75
CA LYS A 559 31.25 37.13 -9.29
C LYS A 559 31.07 37.25 -7.79
N THR A 560 32.15 37.02 -7.04
CA THR A 560 32.28 37.36 -5.62
C THR A 560 32.09 38.83 -5.41
#